data_6d659b3deeacfa72f7310738ba9b0d46
#
_entry.id   6d659b3deeacfa72f7310738ba9b0d46
#
_cell.length_a   1.000
_cell.length_b   1.000
_cell.length_c   1.000
_cell.angle_alpha   90.00
_cell.angle_beta   90.00
_cell.angle_gamma   90.00
#
_symmetry.space_group_name_H-M   'P 1'
#
loop_
_entity.id
_entity.type
_entity.pdbx_description
1 polymer ?
#
loop_
_entity_poly.entity_id
_entity_poly.type
_entity_poly.pdbx_seq_one_letter_code
_entity_poly.pdbx_strand_id
1 'polypeptide(L)'
;MVDNLVRGLVVLPNMMQTPHATVPGRGLPSPGMRTPTPLHAVTARSPFVLIVDDDEYVHGALEAALRGLRVHLLTAHTAAEGEALALQYHPLLAIVDVGLPDRDGYRLTADMRRAPSLSRMRILILTGQSPDEVAASDAGANGLIQKPFRLHHFLDLVREQLGNRDHDERLMAPVLARGA
;
A
#
# COMPACT_ATOMS: atom_id res chain seq x y z
N MET A 1 8.50 -26.27 16.86
CA MET A 1 8.79 -26.74 15.50
C MET A 1 7.84 -25.99 14.59
N VAL A 2 8.17 -24.71 14.37
CA VAL A 2 7.38 -23.77 13.56
C VAL A 2 8.36 -22.98 12.71
N ASP A 3 8.90 -23.67 11.68
CA ASP A 3 9.68 -23.04 10.63
C ASP A 3 9.04 -23.41 9.30
N ASN A 4 8.57 -22.43 8.60
CA ASN A 4 8.46 -22.32 7.14
C ASN A 4 7.15 -21.63 6.70
N LEU A 5 7.06 -20.32 6.92
CA LEU A 5 6.02 -19.55 6.20
C LEU A 5 6.48 -18.13 5.89
N VAL A 6 7.58 -18.00 5.13
CA VAL A 6 7.88 -16.73 4.43
C VAL A 6 8.64 -17.06 3.14
N ARG A 7 7.95 -17.46 2.10
CA ARG A 7 8.49 -17.47 0.74
C ARG A 7 7.75 -16.43 -0.06
N GLY A 8 8.40 -15.29 -0.27
CA GLY A 8 7.88 -14.23 -1.14
C GLY A 8 8.44 -12.84 -0.89
N LEU A 9 9.27 -12.66 0.11
CA LEU A 9 9.91 -11.37 0.35
C LEU A 9 11.23 -11.30 -0.41
N VAL A 10 11.24 -10.67 -1.58
CA VAL A 10 12.48 -10.25 -2.25
C VAL A 10 12.98 -8.98 -1.57
N VAL A 11 13.80 -9.14 -0.55
CA VAL A 11 14.54 -8.05 0.08
C VAL A 11 15.88 -7.92 -0.67
N LEU A 12 16.09 -6.81 -1.36
CA LEU A 12 17.40 -6.47 -1.91
C LEU A 12 18.33 -5.98 -0.79
N PRO A 13 19.61 -6.38 -0.78
CA PRO A 13 20.51 -6.14 0.35
C PRO A 13 20.94 -4.68 0.46
N ASN A 14 20.93 -4.22 1.70
CA ASN A 14 21.49 -2.95 2.14
C ASN A 14 23.03 -3.03 2.12
N MET A 15 23.69 -2.30 1.24
CA MET A 15 25.14 -2.13 1.29
C MET A 15 25.49 -0.99 2.25
N MET A 16 25.86 -1.38 3.48
CA MET A 16 26.66 -0.54 4.37
C MET A 16 28.13 -0.67 3.96
N GLN A 17 28.75 0.43 3.64
CA GLN A 17 30.18 0.63 3.92
C GLN A 17 30.50 2.12 4.00
N THR A 18 30.91 2.55 5.16
CA THR A 18 31.63 3.81 5.39
C THR A 18 33.13 3.57 5.26
N PRO A 19 33.91 4.54 4.78
CA PRO A 19 35.21 4.74 5.36
C PRO A 19 35.39 6.15 5.93
N HIS A 20 35.99 6.19 7.11
CA HIS A 20 36.57 7.34 7.74
C HIS A 20 37.59 8.04 6.85
N ALA A 21 37.52 9.38 6.76
CA ALA A 21 38.65 10.21 6.39
C ALA A 21 38.71 11.45 7.28
N THR A 22 39.84 11.62 7.86
CA THR A 22 40.29 12.62 8.83
C THR A 22 40.49 13.99 8.16
N VAL A 23 40.08 15.07 8.85
CA VAL A 23 40.21 16.47 8.45
C VAL A 23 41.51 17.07 8.99
N PRO A 24 42.10 18.08 8.31
CA PRO A 24 42.63 19.25 9.04
C PRO A 24 42.01 20.56 8.55
N GLY A 25 41.78 21.42 9.50
CA GLY A 25 41.02 22.62 9.44
C GLY A 25 41.62 23.79 8.65
N ARG A 26 40.75 24.75 8.38
CA ARG A 26 41.03 26.22 8.37
C ARG A 26 39.73 27.01 8.24
N GLY A 27 39.64 28.03 9.12
CA GLY A 27 39.06 29.33 8.77
C GLY A 27 37.55 29.50 8.79
N LEU A 28 37.02 30.11 9.85
CA LEU A 28 35.69 30.68 9.91
C LEU A 28 35.57 31.91 9.01
N PRO A 29 34.46 32.12 8.34
CA PRO A 29 33.85 33.43 8.20
C PRO A 29 32.49 33.50 8.87
N SER A 30 32.22 34.68 9.41
CA SER A 30 31.10 35.11 10.23
C SER A 30 29.68 34.94 9.64
N PRO A 31 28.62 35.10 10.47
CA PRO A 31 27.31 34.46 10.26
C PRO A 31 26.39 35.28 9.39
N GLY A 32 26.14 34.81 8.22
CA GLY A 32 24.94 35.15 7.46
C GLY A 32 23.81 34.19 7.87
N MET A 33 22.81 34.71 8.57
CA MET A 33 21.62 33.98 8.95
C MET A 33 20.91 33.44 7.69
N ARG A 34 21.24 32.22 7.30
CA ARG A 34 20.40 31.45 6.40
C ARG A 34 19.47 30.65 7.27
N THR A 35 18.20 31.07 7.26
CA THR A 35 17.10 30.23 7.78
C THR A 35 17.24 28.81 7.26
N PRO A 36 17.21 27.78 8.10
CA PRO A 36 17.20 26.41 7.61
C PRO A 36 15.89 26.20 6.84
N THR A 37 16.01 26.02 5.54
CA THR A 37 14.94 25.46 4.74
C THR A 37 14.55 24.13 5.40
N PRO A 38 13.29 23.91 5.79
CA PRO A 38 12.91 22.64 6.36
C PRO A 38 13.16 21.56 5.30
N LEU A 39 14.06 20.63 5.62
CA LEU A 39 14.26 19.40 4.88
C LEU A 39 12.98 18.55 4.99
N HIS A 40 11.98 18.87 4.21
CA HIS A 40 10.91 17.95 3.87
C HIS A 40 11.35 17.14 2.63
N ALA A 41 12.50 16.50 2.72
CA ALA A 41 12.76 15.34 1.89
C ALA A 41 11.99 14.19 2.53
N VAL A 42 10.65 14.18 2.34
CA VAL A 42 9.89 12.95 2.39
C VAL A 42 10.46 12.10 1.26
N THR A 43 11.39 11.21 1.57
CA THR A 43 11.68 10.08 0.71
C THR A 43 10.36 9.31 0.63
N ALA A 44 9.61 9.55 -0.44
CA ALA A 44 8.38 8.84 -0.72
C ALA A 44 8.75 7.37 -0.85
N ARG A 45 8.64 6.62 0.24
CA ARG A 45 8.75 5.16 0.21
C ARG A 45 7.61 4.68 -0.67
N SER A 46 7.94 3.86 -1.66
CA SER A 46 6.91 3.24 -2.50
C SER A 46 5.89 2.54 -1.61
N PRO A 47 4.58 2.79 -1.81
CA PRO A 47 3.55 2.21 -0.96
C PRO A 47 3.45 0.70 -1.18
N PHE A 48 2.99 -0.02 -0.16
CA PHE A 48 2.61 -1.42 -0.31
C PHE A 48 1.22 -1.54 -0.93
N VAL A 49 1.06 -2.50 -1.83
CA VAL A 49 -0.20 -2.98 -2.38
C VAL A 49 -0.31 -4.46 -2.05
N LEU A 50 -1.39 -4.86 -1.40
CA LEU A 50 -1.68 -6.23 -1.02
C LEU A 50 -2.65 -6.84 -2.03
N ILE A 51 -2.34 -8.05 -2.51
CA ILE A 51 -3.21 -8.86 -3.35
C ILE A 51 -3.59 -10.10 -2.53
N VAL A 52 -4.90 -10.34 -2.38
CA VAL A 52 -5.46 -11.52 -1.70
C VAL A 52 -6.34 -12.26 -2.68
N ASP A 53 -5.86 -13.37 -3.20
CA ASP A 53 -6.54 -14.21 -4.20
C ASP A 53 -5.93 -15.63 -4.10
N ASP A 54 -6.71 -16.68 -4.20
CA ASP A 54 -6.19 -18.05 -4.12
C ASP A 54 -5.63 -18.57 -5.44
N ASP A 55 -5.87 -17.85 -6.55
CA ASP A 55 -5.44 -18.22 -7.89
C ASP A 55 -4.06 -17.61 -8.23
N GLU A 56 -3.05 -18.47 -8.36
CA GLU A 56 -1.69 -18.10 -8.79
C GLU A 56 -1.63 -17.40 -10.15
N TYR A 57 -2.55 -17.72 -11.08
CA TYR A 57 -2.59 -17.04 -12.38
C TYR A 57 -3.05 -15.59 -12.22
N VAL A 58 -3.99 -15.34 -11.32
CA VAL A 58 -4.43 -13.98 -10.98
C VAL A 58 -3.27 -13.20 -10.35
N HIS A 59 -2.54 -13.79 -9.40
CA HIS A 59 -1.33 -13.17 -8.82
C HIS A 59 -0.35 -12.77 -9.92
N GLY A 60 0.05 -13.72 -10.78
CA GLY A 60 1.00 -13.45 -11.86
C GLY A 60 0.53 -12.36 -12.83
N ALA A 61 -0.77 -12.34 -13.17
CA ALA A 61 -1.35 -11.33 -14.04
C ALA A 61 -1.36 -9.93 -13.39
N LEU A 62 -1.77 -9.84 -12.11
CA LEU A 62 -1.80 -8.58 -11.37
C LEU A 62 -0.40 -8.04 -11.09
N GLU A 63 0.55 -8.89 -10.71
CA GLU A 63 1.95 -8.52 -10.55
C GLU A 63 2.54 -7.96 -11.84
N ALA A 64 2.30 -8.62 -12.97
CA ALA A 64 2.75 -8.15 -14.28
C ALA A 64 2.13 -6.78 -14.64
N ALA A 65 0.84 -6.60 -14.32
CA ALA A 65 0.13 -5.37 -14.55
C ALA A 65 0.68 -4.19 -13.73
N LEU A 66 0.98 -4.46 -12.45
CA LEU A 66 1.41 -3.44 -11.50
C LEU A 66 2.91 -3.12 -11.57
N ARG A 67 3.69 -3.87 -12.34
CA ARG A 67 5.15 -3.72 -12.48
C ARG A 67 5.59 -2.32 -12.92
N GLY A 68 4.72 -1.62 -13.67
CA GLY A 68 4.96 -0.22 -14.11
C GLY A 68 4.68 0.84 -13.04
N LEU A 69 4.12 0.46 -11.90
CA LEU A 69 3.83 1.37 -10.80
C LEU A 69 4.94 1.29 -9.74
N ARG A 70 5.20 2.42 -9.08
CA ARG A 70 6.18 2.47 -7.98
C ARG A 70 5.55 1.98 -6.68
N VAL A 71 5.29 0.67 -6.59
CA VAL A 71 4.67 0.02 -5.43
C VAL A 71 5.46 -1.21 -5.02
N HIS A 72 5.36 -1.61 -3.75
CA HIS A 72 5.80 -2.91 -3.26
C HIS A 72 4.60 -3.83 -3.18
N LEU A 73 4.69 -5.02 -3.78
CA LEU A 73 3.59 -5.98 -3.77
C LEU A 73 3.74 -6.94 -2.59
N LEU A 74 2.61 -7.22 -1.95
CA LEU A 74 2.41 -8.29 -0.98
C LEU A 74 1.35 -9.22 -1.55
N THR A 75 1.53 -10.51 -1.41
CA THR A 75 0.60 -11.53 -1.91
C THR A 75 0.17 -12.43 -0.78
N ALA A 76 -1.11 -12.81 -0.80
CA ALA A 76 -1.72 -13.74 0.14
C ALA A 76 -2.71 -14.65 -0.60
N HIS A 77 -2.78 -15.91 -0.21
CA HIS A 77 -3.65 -16.92 -0.83
C HIS A 77 -4.88 -17.23 0.03
N THR A 78 -4.95 -16.67 1.22
CA THR A 78 -6.07 -16.84 2.16
C THR A 78 -6.43 -15.51 2.81
N ALA A 79 -7.66 -15.40 3.29
CA ALA A 79 -8.10 -14.23 4.04
C ALA A 79 -7.28 -14.03 5.32
N ALA A 80 -6.96 -15.10 6.02
CA ALA A 80 -6.17 -15.03 7.26
C ALA A 80 -4.76 -14.49 7.00
N GLU A 81 -4.09 -14.94 5.93
CA GLU A 81 -2.79 -14.43 5.52
C GLU A 81 -2.87 -12.96 5.09
N GLY A 82 -3.89 -12.60 4.28
CA GLY A 82 -4.12 -11.23 3.84
C GLY A 82 -4.33 -10.26 5.00
N GLU A 83 -5.14 -10.65 6.00
CA GLU A 83 -5.37 -9.87 7.21
C GLU A 83 -4.08 -9.67 8.01
N ALA A 84 -3.27 -10.73 8.19
CA ALA A 84 -2.00 -10.66 8.89
C ALA A 84 -1.01 -9.72 8.19
N LEU A 85 -0.87 -9.83 6.86
CA LEU A 85 -0.01 -8.94 6.07
C LEU A 85 -0.50 -7.49 6.12
N ALA A 86 -1.82 -7.25 6.04
CA ALA A 86 -2.38 -5.92 6.15
C ALA A 86 -2.05 -5.26 7.49
N LEU A 87 -2.20 -5.98 8.60
CA LEU A 87 -1.88 -5.50 9.94
C LEU A 87 -0.38 -5.26 10.14
N GLN A 88 0.47 -6.06 9.52
CA GLN A 88 1.92 -5.94 9.66
C GLN A 88 2.51 -4.80 8.81
N TYR A 89 2.08 -4.67 7.55
CA TYR A 89 2.70 -3.77 6.58
C TYR A 89 1.92 -2.50 6.31
N HIS A 90 0.67 -2.40 6.76
CA HIS A 90 -0.22 -1.25 6.55
C HIS A 90 -0.24 -0.80 5.08
N PRO A 91 -0.65 -1.68 4.15
CA PRO A 91 -0.68 -1.34 2.73
C PRO A 91 -1.61 -0.16 2.45
N LEU A 92 -1.29 0.59 1.39
CA LEU A 92 -2.13 1.70 0.96
C LEU A 92 -3.39 1.20 0.25
N LEU A 93 -3.26 0.09 -0.47
CA LEU A 93 -4.32 -0.55 -1.23
C LEU A 93 -4.29 -2.05 -0.99
N ALA A 94 -5.46 -2.65 -0.76
CA ALA A 94 -5.69 -4.08 -0.84
C ALA A 94 -6.60 -4.39 -2.04
N ILE A 95 -6.28 -5.46 -2.76
CA ILE A 95 -7.08 -6.02 -3.84
C ILE A 95 -7.49 -7.40 -3.35
N VAL A 96 -8.79 -7.62 -3.14
CA VAL A 96 -9.31 -8.78 -2.39
C VAL A 96 -10.28 -9.56 -3.28
N ASP A 97 -9.99 -10.81 -3.53
CA ASP A 97 -10.96 -11.72 -4.17
C ASP A 97 -12.09 -12.09 -3.20
N VAL A 98 -13.31 -12.25 -3.74
CA VAL A 98 -14.47 -12.69 -2.96
C VAL A 98 -14.37 -14.16 -2.61
N GLY A 99 -13.87 -15.00 -3.55
CA GLY A 99 -13.92 -16.46 -3.47
C GLY A 99 -12.75 -17.10 -2.73
N LEU A 100 -12.29 -16.51 -1.61
CA LEU A 100 -11.17 -17.08 -0.85
C LEU A 100 -11.54 -18.40 -0.14
N PRO A 101 -10.58 -19.32 0.08
CA PRO A 101 -10.85 -20.66 0.56
C PRO A 101 -11.27 -20.73 2.04
N ASP A 102 -10.90 -19.77 2.85
CA ASP A 102 -11.07 -19.77 4.31
C ASP A 102 -12.14 -18.78 4.80
N ARG A 103 -12.42 -17.71 4.05
CA ARG A 103 -13.39 -16.66 4.41
C ARG A 103 -13.78 -15.86 3.17
N ASP A 104 -15.05 -15.52 3.07
CA ASP A 104 -15.55 -14.61 2.03
C ASP A 104 -14.84 -13.26 2.04
N GLY A 105 -14.48 -12.73 0.86
CA GLY A 105 -13.72 -11.49 0.72
C GLY A 105 -14.45 -10.23 1.17
N TYR A 106 -15.80 -10.21 1.11
CA TYR A 106 -16.58 -9.11 1.71
C TYR A 106 -16.42 -9.09 3.23
N ARG A 107 -16.44 -10.28 3.84
CA ARG A 107 -16.23 -10.41 5.29
C ARG A 107 -14.81 -10.01 5.68
N LEU A 108 -13.79 -10.45 4.93
CA LEU A 108 -12.41 -10.00 5.15
C LEU A 108 -12.31 -8.47 5.08
N THR A 109 -12.94 -7.85 4.07
CA THR A 109 -12.98 -6.40 3.90
C THR A 109 -13.59 -5.70 5.12
N ALA A 110 -14.75 -6.19 5.60
CA ALA A 110 -15.41 -5.66 6.79
C ALA A 110 -14.54 -5.83 8.07
N ASP A 111 -13.85 -6.95 8.22
CA ASP A 111 -12.95 -7.19 9.35
C ASP A 111 -11.75 -6.24 9.31
N MET A 112 -11.13 -6.03 8.14
CA MET A 112 -10.05 -5.04 7.94
C MET A 112 -10.52 -3.61 8.26
N ARG A 113 -11.77 -3.25 7.93
CA ARG A 113 -12.34 -1.92 8.26
C ARG A 113 -12.53 -1.69 9.76
N ARG A 114 -12.75 -2.75 10.54
CA ARG A 114 -12.86 -2.64 12.00
C ARG A 114 -11.52 -2.39 12.68
N ALA A 115 -10.39 -2.67 12.01
CA ALA A 115 -9.07 -2.41 12.55
C ALA A 115 -8.72 -0.91 12.39
N PRO A 116 -8.53 -0.14 13.49
CA PRO A 116 -8.25 1.30 13.39
C PRO A 116 -6.99 1.62 12.58
N SER A 117 -5.98 0.74 12.64
CA SER A 117 -4.72 0.88 11.90
C SER A 117 -4.89 0.77 10.37
N LEU A 118 -5.98 0.13 9.90
CA LEU A 118 -6.29 -0.06 8.48
C LEU A 118 -7.41 0.87 7.98
N SER A 119 -7.90 1.79 8.80
CA SER A 119 -9.03 2.67 8.46
C SER A 119 -8.82 3.51 7.19
N ARG A 120 -7.56 3.84 6.85
CA ARG A 120 -7.21 4.61 5.66
C ARG A 120 -6.80 3.76 4.46
N MET A 121 -6.69 2.44 4.63
CA MET A 121 -6.35 1.53 3.54
C MET A 121 -7.48 1.54 2.50
N ARG A 122 -7.15 1.67 1.22
CA ARG A 122 -8.12 1.49 0.14
C ARG A 122 -8.33 0.00 -0.11
N ILE A 123 -9.55 -0.41 -0.44
CA ILE A 123 -9.86 -1.81 -0.73
C ILE A 123 -10.67 -1.90 -2.02
N LEU A 124 -10.13 -2.61 -3.01
CA LEU A 124 -10.82 -3.00 -4.22
C LEU A 124 -11.18 -4.49 -4.12
N ILE A 125 -12.43 -4.82 -4.36
CA ILE A 125 -12.89 -6.20 -4.39
C ILE A 125 -12.84 -6.72 -5.83
N LEU A 126 -12.34 -7.94 -6.02
CA LEU A 126 -12.45 -8.70 -7.27
C LEU A 126 -13.51 -9.78 -7.09
N THR A 127 -14.35 -9.99 -8.09
CA THR A 127 -15.36 -11.07 -8.07
C THR A 127 -15.48 -11.78 -9.40
N GLY A 128 -15.50 -13.11 -9.38
CA GLY A 128 -15.83 -13.95 -10.54
C GLY A 128 -17.33 -14.13 -10.73
N GLN A 129 -18.13 -13.72 -9.74
CA GLN A 129 -19.60 -13.80 -9.76
C GLN A 129 -20.22 -12.47 -10.20
N SER A 130 -21.55 -12.43 -10.27
CA SER A 130 -22.27 -11.17 -10.49
C SER A 130 -21.90 -10.18 -9.39
N PRO A 131 -21.57 -8.94 -9.75
CA PRO A 131 -21.19 -7.91 -8.78
C PRO A 131 -22.31 -7.66 -7.78
N ASP A 132 -22.01 -7.69 -6.49
CA ASP A 132 -22.90 -7.28 -5.43
C ASP A 132 -22.38 -5.93 -4.86
N GLU A 133 -22.84 -4.84 -5.46
CA GLU A 133 -22.43 -3.49 -5.08
C GLU A 133 -22.88 -3.14 -3.66
N VAL A 134 -24.00 -3.69 -3.21
CA VAL A 134 -24.53 -3.46 -1.86
C VAL A 134 -23.62 -4.15 -0.85
N ALA A 135 -23.32 -5.43 -1.05
CA ALA A 135 -22.40 -6.14 -0.16
C ALA A 135 -21.00 -5.52 -0.13
N ALA A 136 -20.49 -5.05 -1.26
CA ALA A 136 -19.19 -4.36 -1.34
C ALA A 136 -19.20 -3.04 -0.56
N SER A 137 -20.27 -2.25 -0.71
CA SER A 137 -20.46 -0.98 0.01
C SER A 137 -20.60 -1.21 1.51
N ASP A 138 -21.42 -2.17 1.92
CA ASP A 138 -21.64 -2.51 3.33
C ASP A 138 -20.38 -3.04 4.01
N ALA A 139 -19.55 -3.76 3.27
CA ALA A 139 -18.22 -4.19 3.71
C ALA A 139 -17.22 -3.03 3.82
N GLY A 140 -17.50 -1.87 3.23
CA GLY A 140 -16.63 -0.71 3.21
C GLY A 140 -15.56 -0.76 2.14
N ALA A 141 -15.80 -1.43 1.02
CA ALA A 141 -14.92 -1.41 -0.15
C ALA A 141 -14.92 -0.03 -0.82
N ASN A 142 -13.81 0.30 -1.50
CA ASN A 142 -13.67 1.53 -2.28
C ASN A 142 -14.01 1.33 -3.76
N GLY A 143 -14.17 0.09 -4.16
CA GLY A 143 -14.58 -0.27 -5.52
C GLY A 143 -14.70 -1.78 -5.68
N LEU A 144 -15.37 -2.16 -6.78
CA LEU A 144 -15.66 -3.55 -7.14
C LEU A 144 -15.32 -3.77 -8.60
N ILE A 145 -14.63 -4.86 -8.91
CA ILE A 145 -14.21 -5.23 -10.27
C ILE A 145 -14.66 -6.65 -10.54
N GLN A 146 -15.43 -6.84 -11.60
CA GLN A 146 -15.86 -8.18 -12.04
C GLN A 146 -14.80 -8.83 -12.94
N LYS A 147 -14.46 -10.07 -12.65
CA LYS A 147 -13.65 -10.95 -13.51
C LYS A 147 -14.54 -11.56 -14.63
N PRO A 148 -14.08 -11.62 -15.91
CA PRO A 148 -12.83 -11.10 -16.43
C PRO A 148 -12.89 -9.59 -16.68
N PHE A 149 -11.81 -8.87 -16.35
CA PHE A 149 -11.70 -7.43 -16.54
C PHE A 149 -10.62 -7.05 -17.57
N ARG A 150 -10.76 -5.86 -18.13
CA ARG A 150 -9.73 -5.29 -19.02
C ARG A 150 -8.60 -4.68 -18.19
N LEU A 151 -7.37 -5.04 -18.53
CA LEU A 151 -6.18 -4.62 -17.77
C LEU A 151 -6.06 -3.10 -17.61
N HIS A 152 -6.37 -2.32 -18.66
CA HIS A 152 -6.30 -0.85 -18.58
C HIS A 152 -7.32 -0.29 -17.57
N HIS A 153 -8.55 -0.81 -17.56
CA HIS A 153 -9.58 -0.41 -16.59
C HIS A 153 -9.16 -0.72 -15.15
N PHE A 154 -8.61 -1.92 -14.91
CA PHE A 154 -8.02 -2.27 -13.62
C PHE A 154 -6.92 -1.30 -13.19
N LEU A 155 -5.98 -1.00 -14.09
CA LEU A 155 -4.87 -0.07 -13.80
C LEU A 155 -5.36 1.35 -13.51
N ASP A 156 -6.40 1.82 -14.19
CA ASP A 156 -6.97 3.15 -13.97
C ASP A 156 -7.60 3.24 -12.58
N LEU A 157 -8.35 2.21 -12.16
CA LEU A 157 -8.91 2.12 -10.82
C LEU A 157 -7.81 2.06 -9.74
N VAL A 158 -6.77 1.25 -9.96
CA VAL A 158 -5.65 1.18 -9.03
C VAL A 158 -4.94 2.54 -8.89
N ARG A 159 -4.67 3.23 -10.01
CA ARG A 159 -4.06 4.57 -9.99
C ARG A 159 -4.94 5.58 -9.26
N GLU A 160 -6.23 5.53 -9.48
CA GLU A 160 -7.19 6.38 -8.76
C GLU A 160 -7.09 6.15 -7.26
N GLN A 161 -7.13 4.89 -6.80
CA GLN A 161 -7.04 4.57 -5.38
C GLN A 161 -5.69 4.96 -4.76
N LEU A 162 -4.59 4.83 -5.51
CA LEU A 162 -3.25 5.25 -5.07
C LEU A 162 -3.08 6.77 -5.08
N GLY A 163 -3.71 7.48 -6.02
CA GLY A 163 -3.62 8.95 -6.17
C GLY A 163 -4.53 9.73 -5.22
N ASN A 164 -5.64 9.17 -4.79
CA ASN A 164 -6.59 9.81 -3.88
C ASN A 164 -6.00 10.18 -2.50
N ARG A 165 -4.85 9.62 -2.13
CA ARG A 165 -4.15 9.95 -0.89
C ARG A 165 -3.65 11.39 -0.84
N ASP A 166 -3.13 11.91 -1.95
CA ASP A 166 -2.61 13.28 -2.01
C ASP A 166 -3.73 14.31 -1.78
N HIS A 167 -4.97 13.94 -2.09
CA HIS A 167 -6.14 14.77 -1.84
C HIS A 167 -6.55 14.73 -0.37
N ASP A 168 -6.59 13.54 0.25
CA ASP A 168 -6.94 13.36 1.66
C ASP A 168 -5.90 14.00 2.60
N GLU A 169 -4.59 13.88 2.28
CA GLU A 169 -3.52 14.51 3.07
C GLU A 169 -3.52 16.04 2.97
N ARG A 170 -3.88 16.62 1.82
CA ARG A 170 -4.03 18.06 1.65
C ARG A 170 -5.22 18.63 2.41
N LEU A 171 -6.30 17.86 2.57
CA LEU A 171 -7.47 18.26 3.36
C LEU A 171 -7.25 18.13 4.87
N MET A 172 -6.29 17.28 5.29
CA MET A 172 -5.93 17.04 6.69
C MET A 172 -4.70 17.82 7.15
N ALA A 173 -4.07 18.60 6.26
CA ALA A 173 -3.01 19.51 6.67
C ALA A 173 -3.58 20.51 7.68
N PRO A 174 -3.03 20.62 8.91
CA PRO A 174 -3.59 21.50 9.93
C PRO A 174 -3.58 22.94 9.44
N VAL A 175 -4.72 23.62 9.57
CA VAL A 175 -4.90 25.06 9.38
C VAL A 175 -4.16 25.81 10.53
N LEU A 176 -2.87 25.57 10.69
CA LEU A 176 -2.02 26.19 11.71
C LEU A 176 -0.96 27.08 11.07
N ALA A 177 -1.33 27.93 10.12
CA ALA A 177 -0.47 29.03 9.69
C ALA A 177 -1.27 30.17 9.05
N ARG A 178 -2.29 30.68 9.75
CA ARG A 178 -2.80 32.04 9.48
C ARG A 178 -3.16 32.67 10.80
N GLY A 179 -2.19 33.39 11.37
CA GLY A 179 -2.43 34.20 12.56
C GLY A 179 -1.14 34.65 13.22
N ALA A 180 -0.45 35.61 12.66
CA ALA A 180 0.27 36.68 13.34
C ALA A 180 0.71 37.72 12.31
#